data_fdf770f859ed697ce9686867608275aa
#
_entry.id   fdf770f859ed697ce9686867608275aa
#
_cell.length_a   1.000
_cell.length_b   1.000
_cell.length_c   1.000
_cell.angle_alpha   90.00
_cell.angle_beta   90.00
_cell.angle_gamma   90.00
#
_symmetry.space_group_name_H-M   'P 1'
#
loop_
_entity.id
_entity.type
_entity.pdbx_description
1 polymer ?
#
loop_
_entity_poly.entity_id
_entity_poly.type
_entity_poly.pdbx_seq_one_letter_code
_entity_poly.pdbx_strand_id
1 'polypeptide(L)'
;DGAASSGNGLNILNEARTAALVQRHDHWDPTLLPAKDVFNMITKDSKDWVAWDLEDFRMFPRGRSNNRHLANLVFNGGNCLDMWVDGQAIRLNGVTQTIDERLALENLDNAVDSYYEGIE
;
A
#
# COMPACT_ATOMS: atom_id res chain seq x y z
N ASP A 1 8.95 -2.47 9.96
CA ASP A 1 10.12 -3.26 9.55
C ASP A 1 10.13 -3.54 8.06
N GLY A 2 11.28 -3.87 7.51
CA GLY A 2 11.41 -4.26 6.12
C GLY A 2 10.94 -5.68 5.84
N ALA A 3 10.83 -6.02 4.57
CA ALA A 3 10.31 -7.31 4.09
C ALA A 3 11.03 -8.54 4.67
N ALA A 4 12.33 -8.42 4.97
CA ALA A 4 13.15 -9.53 5.51
C ALA A 4 12.99 -9.74 7.02
N SER A 5 12.39 -8.82 7.77
CA SER A 5 12.34 -8.92 9.24
C SER A 5 10.97 -9.34 9.77
N SER A 6 9.87 -8.74 9.33
CA SER A 6 8.56 -9.02 9.91
C SER A 6 7.40 -9.07 8.91
N GLY A 7 7.66 -8.90 7.63
CA GLY A 7 6.63 -8.95 6.60
C GLY A 7 7.21 -9.21 5.20
N ASN A 8 6.34 -9.57 4.28
CA ASN A 8 6.74 -9.89 2.91
C ASN A 8 6.70 -8.68 1.95
N GLY A 9 6.47 -7.48 2.46
CA GLY A 9 6.34 -6.31 1.62
C GLY A 9 6.47 -5.01 2.38
N LEU A 10 6.61 -3.91 1.64
CA LEU A 10 6.69 -2.55 2.16
C LEU A 10 5.36 -1.78 1.98
N ASN A 11 4.26 -2.49 1.73
CA ASN A 11 2.96 -1.88 1.51
C ASN A 11 2.23 -1.66 2.82
N ILE A 12 2.21 -0.42 3.31
CA ILE A 12 1.58 -0.02 4.57
C ILE A 12 0.06 -0.29 4.59
N LEU A 13 -0.63 -0.30 3.44
CA LEU A 13 -2.04 -0.67 3.38
C LEU A 13 -2.27 -2.15 3.72
N ASN A 14 -1.34 -3.03 3.32
CA ASN A 14 -1.39 -4.44 3.71
C ASN A 14 -1.20 -4.63 5.20
N GLU A 15 -0.31 -3.86 5.83
CA GLU A 15 -0.11 -3.87 7.27
C GLU A 15 -1.37 -3.39 8.01
N ALA A 16 -1.97 -2.32 7.53
CA ALA A 16 -3.24 -1.81 8.04
C ALA A 16 -4.37 -2.85 7.96
N ARG A 17 -4.51 -3.50 6.81
CA ARG A 17 -5.47 -4.59 6.61
C ARG A 17 -5.21 -5.74 7.57
N THR A 18 -3.96 -6.17 7.69
CA THR A 18 -3.55 -7.27 8.57
C THR A 18 -3.87 -6.95 10.02
N ALA A 19 -3.56 -5.74 10.49
CA ALA A 19 -3.89 -5.29 11.84
C ALA A 19 -5.39 -5.39 12.12
N ALA A 20 -6.24 -4.92 11.20
CA ALA A 20 -7.69 -5.01 11.35
C ALA A 20 -8.18 -6.46 11.40
N LEU A 21 -7.70 -7.32 10.50
CA LEU A 21 -8.15 -8.70 10.42
C LEU A 21 -7.72 -9.54 11.62
N VAL A 22 -6.49 -9.36 12.10
CA VAL A 22 -5.97 -10.06 13.28
C VAL A 22 -6.76 -9.69 14.52
N GLN A 23 -7.04 -8.40 14.76
CA GLN A 23 -7.81 -7.96 15.91
C GLN A 23 -9.24 -8.49 15.88
N ARG A 24 -9.89 -8.47 14.73
CA ARG A 24 -11.24 -9.02 14.56
C ARG A 24 -11.29 -10.52 14.80
N HIS A 25 -10.27 -11.24 14.35
CA HIS A 25 -10.17 -12.68 14.57
C HIS A 25 -9.93 -13.02 16.04
N ASP A 26 -8.98 -12.35 16.68
CA ASP A 26 -8.60 -12.61 18.06
C ASP A 26 -9.76 -12.36 19.05
N HIS A 27 -10.53 -11.31 18.81
CA HIS A 27 -11.65 -10.93 19.67
C HIS A 27 -13.02 -11.47 19.21
N TRP A 28 -13.09 -12.19 18.08
CA TRP A 28 -14.35 -12.66 17.47
C TRP A 28 -15.38 -11.54 17.25
N ASP A 29 -14.90 -10.32 16.99
CA ASP A 29 -15.72 -9.15 16.77
C ASP A 29 -15.38 -8.48 15.42
N PRO A 30 -16.25 -8.62 14.40
CA PRO A 30 -16.02 -8.04 13.08
C PRO A 30 -16.10 -6.52 13.04
N THR A 31 -16.55 -5.87 14.12
CA THR A 31 -16.70 -4.42 14.20
C THR A 31 -15.45 -3.69 14.67
N LEU A 32 -14.48 -4.44 15.23
CA LEU A 32 -13.23 -3.87 15.70
C LEU A 32 -12.40 -3.26 14.56
N LEU A 33 -11.69 -2.21 14.86
CA LEU A 33 -10.84 -1.46 13.94
C LEU A 33 -11.53 -1.20 12.60
N PRO A 34 -12.56 -0.32 12.57
CA PRO A 34 -13.18 0.13 11.32
C PRO A 34 -12.13 0.70 10.37
N ALA A 35 -12.36 0.65 9.06
CA ALA A 35 -11.40 1.09 8.05
C ALA A 35 -10.88 2.51 8.29
N LYS A 36 -11.72 3.42 8.80
CA LYS A 36 -11.31 4.78 9.13
C LYS A 36 -10.25 4.81 10.24
N ASP A 37 -10.42 4.02 11.27
CA ASP A 37 -9.50 4.00 12.41
C ASP A 37 -8.16 3.39 12.00
N VAL A 38 -8.20 2.30 11.26
CA VAL A 38 -7.00 1.66 10.70
C VAL A 38 -6.28 2.60 9.74
N PHE A 39 -7.01 3.30 8.89
CA PHE A 39 -6.43 4.29 7.98
C PHE A 39 -5.74 5.44 8.74
N ASN A 40 -6.35 5.93 9.82
CA ASN A 40 -5.76 6.95 10.68
C ASN A 40 -4.47 6.47 11.38
N MET A 41 -4.33 5.16 11.63
CA MET A 41 -3.11 4.61 12.24
C MET A 41 -1.90 4.67 11.30
N ILE A 42 -2.13 4.61 10.00
CA ILE A 42 -1.07 4.62 8.98
C ILE A 42 -0.87 5.99 8.31
N THR A 43 -1.71 6.96 8.64
CA THR A 43 -1.61 8.33 8.12
C THR A 43 -1.18 9.27 9.21
N LYS A 44 -0.30 10.23 8.86
CA LYS A 44 0.11 11.32 9.74
C LYS A 44 -0.29 12.65 9.11
N ASP A 45 -0.51 13.64 9.95
CA ASP A 45 -0.60 15.03 9.50
C ASP A 45 0.78 15.45 8.98
N SER A 46 0.94 15.44 7.67
CA SER A 46 2.17 15.77 6.98
C SER A 46 1.86 16.58 5.72
N LYS A 47 2.88 17.17 5.11
CA LYS A 47 2.77 17.81 3.80
C LYS A 47 2.78 16.82 2.65
N ASP A 48 3.03 15.56 2.96
CA ASP A 48 3.06 14.47 1.99
C ASP A 48 1.63 14.01 1.69
N TRP A 49 1.36 13.67 0.46
CA TRP A 49 0.04 13.21 0.07
C TRP A 49 0.10 12.22 -1.09
N VAL A 50 -0.95 11.41 -1.17
CA VAL A 50 -1.13 10.39 -2.19
C VAL A 50 -2.53 10.51 -2.78
N ALA A 51 -2.63 10.49 -4.10
CA ALA A 51 -3.89 10.41 -4.82
C ALA A 51 -4.12 8.99 -5.34
N TRP A 52 -5.32 8.46 -5.08
CA TRP A 52 -5.73 7.12 -5.47
C TRP A 52 -6.72 7.17 -6.63
N ASP A 53 -6.61 6.22 -7.55
CA ASP A 53 -7.54 6.06 -8.65
C ASP A 53 -8.89 5.54 -8.15
N LEU A 54 -9.91 6.39 -8.17
CA LEU A 54 -11.27 5.99 -7.79
C LEU A 54 -12.00 5.20 -8.87
N GLU A 55 -11.49 5.16 -10.10
CA GLU A 55 -12.04 4.34 -11.18
C GLU A 55 -11.48 2.91 -11.17
N ASP A 56 -10.50 2.63 -10.34
CA ASP A 56 -9.98 1.28 -10.12
C ASP A 56 -11.13 0.34 -9.66
N PHE A 57 -11.22 -0.85 -10.24
CA PHE A 57 -12.28 -1.83 -9.93
C PHE A 57 -12.32 -2.20 -8.43
N ARG A 58 -11.19 -2.14 -7.72
CA ARG A 58 -11.09 -2.39 -6.28
C ARG A 58 -11.83 -1.36 -5.44
N MET A 59 -12.11 -0.18 -6.00
CA MET A 59 -12.88 0.88 -5.35
C MET A 59 -14.40 0.68 -5.47
N PHE A 60 -14.86 -0.37 -6.13
CA PHE A 60 -16.29 -0.66 -6.29
C PHE A 60 -16.77 -1.74 -5.30
N PRO A 61 -18.06 -1.66 -4.84
CA PRO A 61 -19.00 -0.57 -5.10
C PRO A 61 -18.63 0.70 -4.34
N ARG A 62 -18.72 1.86 -4.98
CA ARG A 62 -18.33 3.14 -4.36
C ARG A 62 -19.27 3.60 -3.25
N GLY A 63 -20.57 3.38 -3.39
CA GLY A 63 -21.56 3.89 -2.45
C GLY A 63 -21.56 5.43 -2.37
N ARG A 64 -22.33 5.96 -1.43
CA ARG A 64 -22.46 7.42 -1.21
C ARG A 64 -21.65 7.94 -0.01
N SER A 65 -20.92 7.07 0.68
CA SER A 65 -20.19 7.40 1.91
C SER A 65 -18.69 7.37 1.68
N ASN A 66 -17.97 8.39 2.13
CA ASN A 66 -16.50 8.41 2.13
C ASN A 66 -15.90 7.22 2.89
N ASN A 67 -16.61 6.71 3.90
CA ASN A 67 -16.17 5.52 4.62
C ASN A 67 -16.10 4.27 3.73
N ARG A 68 -16.91 4.20 2.66
CA ARG A 68 -16.85 3.10 1.70
C ARG A 68 -15.54 3.14 0.89
N HIS A 69 -15.11 4.31 0.45
CA HIS A 69 -13.84 4.46 -0.26
C HIS A 69 -12.65 4.06 0.61
N LEU A 70 -12.65 4.49 1.88
CA LEU A 70 -11.63 4.06 2.83
C LEU A 70 -11.64 2.55 3.09
N ALA A 71 -12.83 1.96 3.22
CA ALA A 71 -12.94 0.51 3.38
C ALA A 71 -12.40 -0.23 2.17
N ASN A 72 -12.78 0.19 0.96
CA ASN A 72 -12.25 -0.41 -0.27
C ASN A 72 -10.73 -0.27 -0.34
N LEU A 73 -10.19 0.92 -0.06
CA LEU A 73 -8.74 1.15 -0.09
C LEU A 73 -8.00 0.27 0.91
N VAL A 74 -8.44 0.22 2.16
CA VAL A 74 -7.78 -0.56 3.22
C VAL A 74 -7.87 -2.07 2.94
N PHE A 75 -9.05 -2.57 2.54
CA PHE A 75 -9.25 -4.02 2.43
C PHE A 75 -8.96 -4.61 1.05
N ASN A 76 -9.08 -3.82 -0.02
CA ASN A 76 -8.87 -4.27 -1.39
C ASN A 76 -7.61 -3.68 -2.04
N GLY A 77 -7.02 -2.64 -1.43
CA GLY A 77 -5.97 -1.85 -2.05
C GLY A 77 -6.49 -0.87 -3.10
N GLY A 78 -5.59 -0.25 -3.82
CA GLY A 78 -5.91 0.71 -4.86
C GLY A 78 -4.71 0.97 -5.76
N ASN A 79 -4.95 1.67 -6.87
CA ASN A 79 -3.91 2.16 -7.76
C ASN A 79 -3.51 3.59 -7.36
N CYS A 80 -2.25 3.80 -7.02
CA CYS A 80 -1.70 5.12 -6.74
C CYS A 80 -1.45 5.86 -8.06
N LEU A 81 -2.13 7.00 -8.25
CA LEU A 81 -1.89 7.86 -9.40
C LEU A 81 -0.76 8.84 -9.14
N ASP A 82 -0.87 9.61 -8.05
CA ASP A 82 0.11 10.64 -7.74
C ASP A 82 0.63 10.48 -6.30
N MET A 83 1.89 10.84 -6.10
CA MET A 83 2.52 10.87 -4.79
C MET A 83 3.48 12.06 -4.72
N TRP A 84 3.38 12.82 -3.64
CA TRP A 84 4.23 13.95 -3.35
C TRP A 84 4.83 13.81 -1.95
N VAL A 85 6.14 13.99 -1.87
CA VAL A 85 6.89 13.92 -0.62
C VAL A 85 7.73 15.17 -0.50
N ASP A 86 7.56 15.91 0.58
CA ASP A 86 8.26 17.17 0.87
C ASP A 86 8.21 18.18 -0.31
N GLY A 87 7.04 18.26 -0.96
CA GLY A 87 6.80 19.13 -2.11
C GLY A 87 7.39 18.64 -3.44
N GLN A 88 8.03 17.48 -3.47
CA GLN A 88 8.56 16.86 -4.67
C GLN A 88 7.62 15.78 -5.19
N ALA A 89 7.34 15.79 -6.50
CA ALA A 89 6.58 14.74 -7.14
C ALA A 89 7.41 13.46 -7.24
N ILE A 90 6.97 12.40 -6.56
CA ILE A 90 7.58 11.08 -6.62
C ILE A 90 6.90 10.22 -7.68
N ARG A 91 5.59 10.38 -7.85
CA ARG A 91 4.79 9.67 -8.82
C ARG A 91 3.76 10.62 -9.45
N LEU A 92 3.58 10.56 -10.76
CA LEU A 92 2.58 11.35 -11.49
C LEU A 92 1.89 10.47 -12.54
N ASN A 93 0.56 10.49 -12.55
CA ASN A 93 -0.26 9.70 -13.49
C ASN A 93 0.16 8.22 -13.54
N GLY A 94 0.49 7.64 -12.39
CA GLY A 94 0.91 6.25 -12.30
C GLY A 94 2.37 5.97 -12.71
N VAL A 95 3.16 6.99 -13.02
CA VAL A 95 4.57 6.85 -13.42
C VAL A 95 5.48 7.42 -12.34
N THR A 96 6.42 6.62 -11.87
CA THR A 96 7.44 7.05 -10.89
C THR A 96 8.44 8.01 -11.57
N GLN A 97 8.72 9.13 -10.90
CA GLN A 97 9.55 10.21 -11.44
C GLN A 97 11.02 10.13 -10.99
N THR A 98 11.30 9.38 -9.95
CA THR A 98 12.61 9.37 -9.29
C THR A 98 13.48 8.18 -9.66
N ILE A 99 12.89 7.12 -10.20
CA ILE A 99 13.60 5.91 -10.63
C ILE A 99 12.99 5.39 -11.94
N ASP A 100 13.79 4.68 -12.72
CA ASP A 100 13.29 3.82 -13.80
C ASP A 100 12.85 2.47 -13.20
N GLU A 101 11.52 2.29 -13.05
CA GLU A 101 10.95 1.08 -12.45
C GLU A 101 11.34 -0.18 -13.22
N ARG A 102 11.40 -0.11 -14.57
CA ARG A 102 11.77 -1.26 -15.41
C ARG A 102 13.22 -1.67 -15.16
N LEU A 103 14.13 -0.70 -15.17
CA LEU A 103 15.54 -0.96 -14.90
C LEU A 103 15.77 -1.48 -13.47
N ALA A 104 15.02 -0.97 -12.50
CA ALA A 104 15.09 -1.45 -11.12
C ALA A 104 14.66 -2.92 -11.00
N LEU A 105 13.59 -3.32 -11.70
CA LEU A 105 13.15 -4.72 -11.73
C LEU A 105 14.15 -5.63 -12.43
N GLU A 106 14.68 -5.23 -13.58
CA GLU A 106 15.73 -5.97 -14.29
C GLU A 106 16.98 -6.17 -13.41
N ASN A 107 17.40 -5.13 -12.68
CA ASN A 107 18.53 -5.23 -11.75
C ASN A 107 18.24 -6.17 -10.57
N LEU A 108 17.00 -6.19 -10.08
CA LEU A 108 16.59 -7.11 -9.03
C LEU A 108 16.63 -8.57 -9.49
N ASP A 109 16.09 -8.87 -10.68
CA ASP A 109 16.12 -10.22 -11.25
C ASP A 109 17.57 -10.68 -11.45
N ASN A 110 18.44 -9.85 -12.05
CA ASN A 110 19.85 -10.16 -12.22
C ASN A 110 20.57 -10.42 -10.89
N ALA A 111 20.25 -9.66 -9.84
CA ALA A 111 20.83 -9.86 -8.52
C ALA A 111 20.40 -11.20 -7.89
N VAL A 112 19.15 -11.60 -8.08
CA VAL A 112 18.62 -12.88 -7.61
C VAL A 112 19.29 -14.04 -8.36
N ASP A 113 19.38 -13.96 -9.69
CA ASP A 113 20.03 -14.99 -10.51
C ASP A 113 21.51 -15.16 -10.11
N SER A 114 22.24 -14.06 -9.95
CA SER A 114 23.65 -14.11 -9.49
C SER A 114 23.81 -14.72 -8.09
N TYR A 115 22.82 -14.52 -7.22
CA TYR A 115 22.82 -15.13 -5.89
C TYR A 115 22.68 -16.66 -5.96
N TYR A 116 21.80 -17.16 -6.81
CA TYR A 116 21.58 -18.61 -6.96
C TYR A 116 22.75 -19.29 -7.71
N GLU A 117 23.33 -18.66 -8.73
CA GLU A 117 24.54 -19.18 -9.40
C GLU A 117 25.73 -19.32 -8.45
N GLY A 118 25.82 -18.52 -7.41
CA GLY A 118 26.87 -18.60 -6.38
C GLY A 118 26.68 -19.69 -5.34
N ILE A 119 25.53 -20.40 -5.35
CA ILE A 119 25.19 -21.46 -4.37
C ILE A 119 25.34 -22.86 -4.99
N GLU A 120 25.31 -22.99 -6.32
CA GLU A 120 25.61 -24.24 -7.06
C GLU A 120 27.12 -24.51 -7.13
#